data_a4cd95e3975790e2a50da150f0d78862
#
_entry.id   a4cd95e3975790e2a50da150f0d78862
#
_cell.length_a   1.000
_cell.length_b   1.000
_cell.length_c   1.000
_cell.angle_alpha   90.00
_cell.angle_beta   90.00
_cell.angle_gamma   90.00
#
_symmetry.space_group_name_H-M   'P 1'
#
loop_
_entity.id
_entity.type
_entity.pdbx_description
1 polymer ?
#
loop_
_entity_poly.entity_id
_entity_poly.type
_entity_poly.pdbx_seq_one_letter_code
_entity_poly.pdbx_strand_id
1 'polypeptide(L)'
;SQRTMVKMRWDDHFLFVGAHIEETDVWATLQKDNSVIFHDNDFEIFVDCEGSNHNYKEYEINAFGTTWTLLLDKPYDDGGGEDSKRVDPVNGYDMSPFSATKVYPNDDAINRPDVKNTHWTVEVALPISKLMERNQLAKRPSDGHHWR
;
A
#
# COMPACT_ATOMS: atom_id res chain seq x y z
N SER A 1 21.40 -9.15 -2.75
CA SER A 1 19.99 -9.09 -2.38
C SER A 1 19.63 -7.66 -2.03
N GLN A 2 18.53 -7.17 -2.52
CA GLN A 2 18.00 -5.86 -2.19
C GLN A 2 17.29 -5.93 -0.83
N ARG A 3 17.36 -4.85 -0.07
CA ARG A 3 16.82 -4.78 1.28
C ARG A 3 15.66 -3.79 1.33
N THR A 4 14.58 -4.19 1.99
CA THR A 4 13.49 -3.30 2.37
C THR A 4 13.47 -3.12 3.88
N MET A 5 13.42 -1.87 4.34
CA MET A 5 13.23 -1.52 5.76
C MET A 5 11.91 -0.79 5.90
N VAL A 6 11.09 -1.24 6.85
CA VAL A 6 9.79 -0.63 7.14
C VAL A 6 9.73 -0.18 8.59
N LYS A 7 9.14 0.98 8.83
CA LYS A 7 8.80 1.49 10.16
C LYS A 7 7.33 1.88 10.19
N MET A 8 6.67 1.57 11.29
CA MET A 8 5.27 1.91 11.49
C MET A 8 5.07 2.64 12.82
N ARG A 9 4.10 3.54 12.84
CA ARG A 9 3.57 4.22 14.03
C ARG A 9 2.07 4.46 13.84
N TRP A 10 1.37 4.69 14.93
CA TRP A 10 -0.02 5.12 14.89
C TRP A 10 -0.29 6.22 15.92
N ASP A 11 -1.34 6.96 15.68
CA ASP A 11 -1.99 7.86 16.63
C ASP A 11 -3.51 7.59 16.65
N ASP A 12 -4.29 8.50 17.19
CA ASP A 12 -5.74 8.34 17.25
C ASP A 12 -6.42 8.40 15.86
N HIS A 13 -5.73 8.84 14.83
CA HIS A 13 -6.32 9.12 13.51
C HIS A 13 -5.71 8.30 12.39
N PHE A 14 -4.42 8.02 12.45
CA PHE A 14 -3.67 7.44 11.34
C PHE A 14 -2.77 6.28 11.75
N LEU A 15 -2.64 5.32 10.85
CA LEU A 15 -1.51 4.40 10.78
C LEU A 15 -0.48 5.01 9.79
N PHE A 16 0.71 5.30 10.30
CA PHE A 16 1.83 5.80 9.50
C PHE A 16 2.76 4.65 9.14
N VAL A 17 3.11 4.55 7.87
CA VAL A 17 4.07 3.57 7.35
C VAL A 17 5.13 4.30 6.56
N GLY A 18 6.39 4.07 6.90
CA GLY A 18 7.54 4.56 6.14
C GLY A 18 8.38 3.38 5.65
N ALA A 19 8.71 3.35 4.36
CA ALA A 19 9.54 2.31 3.77
C ALA A 19 10.76 2.91 3.07
N HIS A 20 11.89 2.20 3.17
CA HIS A 20 13.11 2.44 2.41
C HIS A 20 13.43 1.14 1.66
N ILE A 21 13.44 1.21 0.34
CA ILE A 21 13.48 0.08 -0.56
C ILE A 21 14.73 0.21 -1.43
N GLU A 22 15.73 -0.63 -1.21
CA GLU A 22 16.91 -0.70 -2.08
C GLU A 22 16.50 -1.24 -3.45
N GLU A 23 16.75 -0.45 -4.48
CA GLU A 23 16.48 -0.80 -5.88
C GLU A 23 17.47 -0.09 -6.78
N THR A 24 18.08 -0.82 -7.69
CA THR A 24 19.10 -0.28 -8.61
C THR A 24 18.53 0.13 -9.97
N ASP A 25 17.31 -0.24 -10.24
CA ASP A 25 16.60 0.02 -11.49
C ASP A 25 15.12 0.25 -11.20
N VAL A 26 14.80 1.45 -10.71
CA VAL A 26 13.42 1.81 -10.36
C VAL A 26 12.61 2.02 -11.62
N TRP A 27 11.58 1.20 -11.77
CA TRP A 27 10.72 1.17 -12.93
C TRP A 27 9.26 1.44 -12.54
N ALA A 28 8.60 2.36 -13.22
CA ALA A 28 7.18 2.63 -13.07
C ALA A 28 6.59 3.17 -14.38
N THR A 29 5.40 2.73 -14.75
CA THR A 29 4.72 3.13 -15.98
C THR A 29 3.30 3.62 -15.76
N LEU A 30 2.66 3.18 -14.69
CA LEU A 30 1.27 3.48 -14.39
C LEU A 30 1.17 4.83 -13.67
N GLN A 31 0.34 5.74 -14.22
CA GLN A 31 0.17 7.10 -13.72
C GLN A 31 -1.30 7.43 -13.38
N LYS A 32 -2.19 6.47 -13.52
CA LYS A 32 -3.60 6.60 -13.18
C LYS A 32 -3.91 5.76 -11.97
N ASP A 33 -4.44 6.36 -10.93
CA ASP A 33 -4.90 5.63 -9.74
C ASP A 33 -5.93 4.55 -10.10
N ASN A 34 -5.93 3.50 -9.30
CA ASN A 34 -6.71 2.28 -9.51
C ASN A 34 -6.35 1.53 -10.81
N SER A 35 -5.09 1.65 -11.24
CA SER A 35 -4.47 0.73 -12.20
C SER A 35 -3.86 -0.47 -11.45
N VAL A 36 -3.55 -1.53 -12.15
CA VAL A 36 -2.93 -2.75 -11.61
C VAL A 36 -1.46 -2.48 -11.29
N ILE A 37 -1.21 -1.90 -10.11
CA ILE A 37 0.07 -1.29 -9.70
C ILE A 37 1.20 -2.31 -9.59
N PHE A 38 0.93 -3.56 -9.20
CA PHE A 38 1.95 -4.61 -9.09
C PHE A 38 2.66 -4.96 -10.41
N HIS A 39 2.26 -4.38 -11.54
CA HIS A 39 3.02 -4.47 -12.80
C HIS A 39 4.25 -3.55 -12.83
N ASP A 40 4.35 -2.60 -11.91
CA ASP A 40 5.49 -1.70 -11.71
C ASP A 40 6.33 -2.18 -10.49
N ASN A 41 7.44 -1.48 -10.19
CA ASN A 41 8.01 -1.57 -8.85
C ASN A 41 7.06 -0.88 -7.88
N ASP A 42 6.54 -1.62 -6.94
CA ASP A 42 5.55 -1.16 -5.99
C ASP A 42 5.88 -1.53 -4.54
N PHE A 43 5.12 -0.95 -3.64
CA PHE A 43 5.12 -1.26 -2.22
C PHE A 43 3.68 -1.46 -1.78
N GLU A 44 3.42 -2.58 -1.12
CA GLU A 44 2.08 -2.98 -0.71
C GLU A 44 1.94 -3.01 0.80
N ILE A 45 0.75 -2.66 1.28
CA ILE A 45 0.37 -2.70 2.68
C ILE A 45 -0.98 -3.42 2.79
N PHE A 46 -0.99 -4.56 3.46
CA PHE A 46 -2.21 -5.29 3.79
C PHE A 46 -2.57 -5.03 5.25
N VAL A 47 -3.82 -4.67 5.53
CA VAL A 47 -4.29 -4.43 6.89
C VAL A 47 -5.59 -5.17 7.15
N ASP A 48 -5.54 -6.08 8.12
CA ASP A 48 -6.69 -6.80 8.66
C ASP A 48 -6.93 -6.40 10.12
N CYS A 49 -7.92 -5.55 10.34
CA CYS A 49 -8.24 -5.00 11.64
C CYS A 49 -8.90 -6.00 12.60
N GLU A 50 -9.42 -7.12 12.09
CA GLU A 50 -10.11 -8.15 12.88
C GLU A 50 -9.30 -9.44 13.02
N GLY A 51 -8.24 -9.60 12.23
CA GLY A 51 -7.46 -10.84 12.16
C GLY A 51 -8.22 -12.02 11.60
N SER A 52 -9.26 -11.75 10.81
CA SER A 52 -10.18 -12.74 10.25
C SER A 52 -9.81 -13.24 8.86
N ASN A 53 -8.87 -12.56 8.20
CA ASN A 53 -8.54 -12.67 6.77
C ASN A 53 -9.73 -12.33 5.84
N HIS A 54 -10.72 -11.59 6.35
CA HIS A 54 -11.88 -11.13 5.60
C HIS A 54 -12.07 -9.63 5.79
N ASN A 55 -12.56 -8.95 4.76
CA ASN A 55 -12.75 -7.51 4.73
C ASN A 55 -11.46 -6.73 5.06
N TYR A 56 -10.30 -7.30 4.72
CA TYR A 56 -9.02 -6.61 4.86
C TYR A 56 -8.80 -5.62 3.71
N LYS A 57 -7.92 -4.67 3.94
CA LYS A 57 -7.58 -3.63 2.98
C LYS A 57 -6.20 -3.86 2.44
N GLU A 58 -6.05 -3.59 1.17
CA GLU A 58 -4.79 -3.60 0.45
C GLU A 58 -4.56 -2.22 -0.16
N TYR A 59 -3.38 -1.71 0.05
CA TYR A 59 -2.91 -0.43 -0.49
C TYR A 59 -1.62 -0.68 -1.25
N GLU A 60 -1.61 -0.34 -2.51
CA GLU A 60 -0.43 -0.42 -3.38
C GLU A 60 -0.01 0.98 -3.81
N ILE A 61 1.28 1.21 -3.96
CA ILE A 61 1.85 2.46 -4.45
C ILE A 61 3.11 2.20 -5.26
N ASN A 62 3.19 2.74 -6.48
CA ASN A 62 4.40 2.66 -7.30
C ASN A 62 5.34 3.84 -7.05
N ALA A 63 6.49 3.83 -7.72
CA ALA A 63 7.51 4.87 -7.55
C ALA A 63 7.07 6.26 -8.02
N PHE A 64 6.07 6.38 -8.88
CA PHE A 64 5.44 7.67 -9.25
C PHE A 64 4.51 8.22 -8.19
N GLY A 65 4.15 7.42 -7.18
CA GLY A 65 3.12 7.76 -6.19
C GLY A 65 1.70 7.47 -6.67
N THR A 66 1.54 6.72 -7.76
CA THR A 66 0.25 6.23 -8.22
C THR A 66 -0.22 5.10 -7.30
N THR A 67 -1.48 5.11 -6.93
CA THR A 67 -2.01 4.20 -5.90
C THR A 67 -3.13 3.31 -6.43
N TRP A 68 -3.22 2.13 -5.83
CA TRP A 68 -4.37 1.25 -5.96
C TRP A 68 -4.82 0.82 -4.57
N THR A 69 -6.11 0.98 -4.29
CA THR A 69 -6.67 0.68 -2.98
C THR A 69 -7.82 -0.31 -3.11
N LEU A 70 -7.74 -1.41 -2.39
CA LEU A 70 -8.64 -2.53 -2.49
C LEU A 70 -9.27 -2.88 -1.13
N LEU A 71 -10.50 -3.35 -1.18
CA LEU A 71 -11.16 -4.06 -0.07
C LEU A 71 -11.38 -5.49 -0.51
N LEU A 72 -10.72 -6.43 0.17
CA LEU A 72 -10.85 -7.85 -0.13
C LEU A 72 -11.77 -8.50 0.89
N ASP A 73 -12.85 -9.09 0.39
CA ASP A 73 -13.84 -9.76 1.23
C ASP A 73 -13.35 -11.09 1.81
N LYS A 74 -12.36 -11.71 1.17
CA LYS A 74 -11.77 -12.99 1.54
C LYS A 74 -10.37 -13.15 0.94
N PRO A 75 -9.58 -14.14 1.40
CA PRO A 75 -8.24 -14.42 0.88
C PRO A 75 -8.22 -14.64 -0.64
N TYR A 76 -7.12 -14.31 -1.28
CA TYR A 76 -6.89 -14.57 -2.70
C TYR A 76 -7.05 -16.07 -3.04
N ASP A 77 -6.51 -16.96 -2.20
CA ASP A 77 -6.59 -18.41 -2.39
C ASP A 77 -8.02 -18.96 -2.30
N ASP A 78 -8.93 -18.22 -1.67
CA ASP A 78 -10.36 -18.54 -1.59
C ASP A 78 -11.19 -17.85 -2.68
N GLY A 79 -10.53 -17.32 -3.70
CA GLY A 79 -11.15 -16.58 -4.79
C GLY A 79 -11.51 -15.13 -4.44
N GLY A 80 -10.81 -14.55 -3.48
CA GLY A 80 -10.72 -13.10 -3.27
C GLY A 80 -9.89 -12.46 -4.38
N GLY A 81 -9.71 -11.16 -4.30
CA GLY A 81 -8.85 -10.41 -5.20
C GLY A 81 -9.60 -9.40 -6.07
N GLU A 82 -8.89 -8.87 -7.03
CA GLU A 82 -9.36 -7.82 -7.95
C GLU A 82 -10.58 -8.21 -8.77
N ASP A 83 -10.74 -9.50 -9.05
CA ASP A 83 -11.89 -10.06 -9.76
C ASP A 83 -13.07 -10.36 -8.83
N SER A 84 -12.91 -10.18 -7.52
CA SER A 84 -14.01 -10.35 -6.59
C SER A 84 -15.04 -9.23 -6.81
N LYS A 85 -16.33 -9.58 -6.92
CA LYS A 85 -17.41 -8.63 -7.20
C LYS A 85 -17.61 -7.55 -6.12
N ARG A 86 -16.77 -7.55 -5.08
CA ARG A 86 -16.80 -6.61 -3.96
C ARG A 86 -15.75 -5.51 -4.04
N VAL A 87 -14.80 -5.66 -4.94
CA VAL A 87 -13.85 -4.60 -5.27
C VAL A 87 -14.39 -3.89 -6.49
N ASP A 88 -14.57 -2.58 -6.41
CA ASP A 88 -14.86 -1.79 -7.60
C ASP A 88 -13.56 -1.70 -8.43
N PRO A 89 -13.46 -2.38 -9.58
CA PRO A 89 -12.22 -2.39 -10.35
C PRO A 89 -11.90 -1.05 -11.00
N VAL A 90 -12.87 -0.12 -11.01
CA VAL A 90 -12.71 1.21 -11.64
C VAL A 90 -12.31 2.26 -10.62
N ASN A 91 -12.91 2.22 -9.43
CA ASN A 91 -12.77 3.26 -8.42
C ASN A 91 -11.96 2.81 -7.20
N GLY A 92 -11.66 1.51 -7.09
CA GLY A 92 -11.01 0.94 -5.93
C GLY A 92 -11.84 1.10 -4.65
N TYR A 93 -11.21 0.89 -3.50
CA TYR A 93 -11.77 1.21 -2.20
C TYR A 93 -11.20 2.54 -1.71
N ASP A 94 -12.06 3.51 -1.43
CA ASP A 94 -11.60 4.83 -0.95
C ASP A 94 -11.01 4.74 0.47
N MET A 95 -9.70 4.62 0.54
CA MET A 95 -8.93 4.68 1.80
C MET A 95 -8.51 6.10 2.17
N SER A 96 -8.69 7.07 1.27
CA SER A 96 -8.27 8.48 1.47
C SER A 96 -6.85 8.61 2.06
N PRO A 97 -5.84 7.94 1.51
CA PRO A 97 -4.49 7.96 2.05
C PRO A 97 -3.83 9.32 1.79
N PHE A 98 -2.88 9.69 2.67
CA PHE A 98 -1.86 10.68 2.34
C PHE A 98 -0.57 9.93 2.07
N SER A 99 0.03 10.14 0.92
CA SER A 99 1.25 9.43 0.56
C SER A 99 2.22 10.28 -0.25
N ALA A 100 3.49 9.91 -0.17
CA ALA A 100 4.56 10.48 -0.97
C ALA A 100 5.61 9.41 -1.27
N THR A 101 6.23 9.53 -2.43
CA THR A 101 7.37 8.72 -2.84
C THR A 101 8.55 9.60 -3.21
N LYS A 102 9.76 9.07 -3.10
CA LYS A 102 10.98 9.74 -3.52
C LYS A 102 11.97 8.70 -4.06
N VAL A 103 12.55 8.98 -5.22
CA VAL A 103 13.57 8.12 -5.84
C VAL A 103 14.95 8.75 -5.72
N TYR A 104 15.97 7.94 -5.51
CA TYR A 104 17.36 8.37 -5.36
C TYR A 104 18.27 7.74 -6.43
N PRO A 105 19.14 8.56 -7.07
CA PRO A 105 19.60 9.89 -6.63
C PRO A 105 18.61 11.04 -6.88
N ASN A 106 17.62 10.89 -7.75
CA ASN A 106 16.59 11.89 -8.03
C ASN A 106 15.39 11.23 -8.74
N ASP A 107 14.23 11.90 -8.79
CA ASP A 107 13.00 11.35 -9.37
C ASP A 107 13.08 11.19 -10.90
N ASP A 108 13.94 11.96 -11.57
CA ASP A 108 14.17 11.83 -13.03
C ASP A 108 14.93 10.53 -13.38
N ALA A 109 15.37 9.78 -12.36
CA ALA A 109 16.03 8.49 -12.54
C ALA A 109 15.07 7.30 -12.69
N ILE A 110 13.76 7.51 -12.58
CA ILE A 110 12.76 6.47 -12.88
C ILE A 110 12.80 6.12 -14.36
N ASN A 111 12.80 4.82 -14.70
CA ASN A 111 12.86 4.31 -16.07
C ASN A 111 14.12 4.73 -16.85
N ARG A 112 15.20 5.01 -16.15
CA ARG A 112 16.48 5.46 -16.74
C ARG A 112 17.56 4.39 -16.56
N PRO A 113 17.73 3.46 -17.52
CA PRO A 113 18.73 2.39 -17.41
C PRO A 113 20.17 2.92 -17.42
N ASP A 114 20.38 4.17 -17.86
CA ASP A 114 21.66 4.88 -17.84
C ASP A 114 21.98 5.53 -16.48
N VAL A 115 21.00 5.60 -15.57
CA VAL A 115 21.16 6.18 -14.23
C VAL A 115 20.87 5.09 -13.19
N LYS A 116 21.91 4.66 -12.50
CA LYS A 116 21.75 3.66 -11.46
C LYS A 116 21.06 4.27 -10.24
N ASN A 117 19.89 3.75 -9.91
CA ASN A 117 19.21 4.06 -8.67
C ASN A 117 19.94 3.42 -7.46
N THR A 118 19.71 3.93 -6.29
CA THR A 118 20.20 3.35 -5.02
C THR A 118 19.07 2.81 -4.17
N HIS A 119 17.97 3.55 -4.10
CA HIS A 119 16.76 3.19 -3.37
C HIS A 119 15.62 4.14 -3.75
N TRP A 120 14.44 3.80 -3.33
CA TRP A 120 13.31 4.71 -3.25
C TRP A 120 12.65 4.61 -1.88
N THR A 121 11.85 5.61 -1.54
CA THR A 121 11.18 5.69 -0.24
C THR A 121 9.69 5.91 -0.44
N VAL A 122 8.92 5.40 0.52
CA VAL A 122 7.46 5.57 0.61
C VAL A 122 7.14 6.09 2.01
N GLU A 123 6.27 7.10 2.08
CA GLU A 123 5.63 7.54 3.31
C GLU A 123 4.12 7.55 3.09
N VAL A 124 3.39 6.87 3.98
CA VAL A 124 1.93 6.74 3.89
C VAL A 124 1.30 6.99 5.25
N ALA A 125 0.20 7.76 5.27
CA ALA A 125 -0.70 7.88 6.41
C ALA A 125 -2.09 7.35 6.01
N LEU A 126 -2.49 6.23 6.58
CA LEU A 126 -3.77 5.57 6.34
C LEU A 126 -4.75 5.94 7.46
N PRO A 127 -5.91 6.58 7.16
CA PRO A 127 -6.90 6.89 8.18
C PRO A 127 -7.42 5.63 8.87
N ILE A 128 -7.29 5.56 10.18
CA ILE A 128 -7.77 4.41 10.99
C ILE A 128 -9.27 4.17 10.78
N SER A 129 -10.06 5.23 10.63
CA SER A 129 -11.48 5.10 10.36
C SER A 129 -11.78 4.37 9.05
N LYS A 130 -10.95 4.58 8.02
CA LYS A 130 -11.07 3.89 6.73
C LYS A 130 -10.59 2.45 6.81
N LEU A 131 -9.52 2.19 7.54
CA LEU A 131 -9.03 0.83 7.77
C LEU A 131 -10.08 -0.03 8.51
N MET A 132 -10.80 0.55 9.46
CA MET A 132 -11.83 -0.13 10.24
C MET A 132 -13.19 -0.23 9.52
N GLU A 133 -13.41 0.55 8.46
CA GLU A 133 -14.66 0.53 7.72
C GLU A 133 -14.98 -0.89 7.22
N ARG A 134 -16.24 -1.30 7.35
CA ARG A 134 -16.75 -2.66 7.07
C ARG A 134 -16.21 -3.78 7.96
N ASN A 135 -15.45 -3.46 9.00
CA ASN A 135 -14.99 -4.40 10.02
C ASN A 135 -15.75 -4.15 11.33
N GLN A 136 -16.84 -4.88 11.54
CA GLN A 136 -17.77 -4.62 12.66
C GLN A 136 -17.18 -4.95 14.03
N LEU A 137 -16.22 -5.88 14.08
CA LEU A 137 -15.56 -6.32 15.30
C LEU A 137 -14.22 -5.60 15.53
N ALA A 138 -13.78 -4.78 14.59
CA ALA A 138 -12.52 -4.06 14.69
C ALA A 138 -12.54 -3.10 15.89
N LYS A 139 -11.43 -3.08 16.61
CA LYS A 139 -11.19 -2.12 17.70
C LYS A 139 -10.04 -1.22 17.29
N ARG A 140 -10.10 0.04 17.73
CA ARG A 140 -8.97 0.96 17.54
C ARG A 140 -7.69 0.37 18.11
N PRO A 141 -6.53 0.63 17.47
CA PRO A 141 -5.25 0.19 18.01
C PRO A 141 -5.04 0.70 19.43
N SER A 142 -4.51 -0.15 20.28
CA SER A 142 -4.07 0.16 21.64
C SER A 142 -2.91 -0.77 22.00
N ASP A 143 -2.16 -0.44 23.03
CA ASP A 143 -1.05 -1.27 23.46
C ASP A 143 -1.49 -2.72 23.73
N GLY A 144 -0.78 -3.66 23.09
CA GLY A 144 -1.10 -5.08 23.17
C GLY A 144 -2.24 -5.57 22.29
N HIS A 145 -2.88 -4.67 21.52
CA HIS A 145 -3.88 -5.07 20.51
C HIS A 145 -3.19 -5.41 19.19
N HIS A 146 -3.64 -6.47 18.56
CA HIS A 146 -3.04 -6.96 17.32
C HIS A 146 -4.00 -6.76 16.14
N TRP A 147 -3.55 -6.01 15.15
CA TRP A 147 -4.01 -6.05 13.78
C TRP A 147 -3.04 -6.91 12.97
N ARG A 148 -3.48 -7.46 11.91
CA ARG A 148 -2.60 -8.16 10.94
C ARG A 148 -2.38 -7.34 9.70
#